data_288fd172ead76e30969f36da6881949d
#
_entry.id   288fd172ead76e30969f36da6881949d
#
_cell.length_a   1.000
_cell.length_b   1.000
_cell.length_c   1.000
_cell.angle_alpha   90.00
_cell.angle_beta   90.00
_cell.angle_gamma   90.00
#
_symmetry.space_group_name_H-M   'P 1'
#
loop_
_entity.id
_entity.type
_entity.pdbx_description
1 polymer ?
#
loop_
_entity_poly.entity_id
_entity_poly.type
_entity_poly.pdbx_seq_one_letter_code
_entity_poly.pdbx_strand_id
1 'polypeptide(L)'
;MDQDHASMTSRVSLQALVLLGAAFILLMLANGKFSVPVAAWLGPALMVRFVRARSLKSGLPIAYVTLVVMLTISWHGMIPIPYLWALSLMFAVIGVVMWLPYMIDRLLVGQVTGFLATLILPIAWVSVDFINAKLNSYGGWGMIAYSQHGNLPLLQL
;
A
#
# COMPACT_ATOMS: atom_id res chain seq x y z
N MET A 1 36.11 -11.56 -9.28
CA MET A 1 34.77 -11.64 -9.91
C MET A 1 33.66 -11.99 -8.92
N ASP A 2 33.88 -12.87 -7.93
CA ASP A 2 32.88 -13.24 -6.93
C ASP A 2 32.52 -12.14 -5.90
N GLN A 3 33.51 -11.32 -5.50
CA GLN A 3 33.24 -10.26 -4.52
C GLN A 3 32.36 -9.13 -5.05
N ASP A 4 32.43 -8.81 -6.34
CA ASP A 4 31.59 -7.78 -6.95
C ASP A 4 30.13 -8.23 -7.09
N HIS A 5 29.91 -9.50 -7.41
CA HIS A 5 28.56 -10.06 -7.46
C HIS A 5 27.90 -10.12 -6.06
N ALA A 6 28.66 -10.50 -5.01
CA ALA A 6 28.17 -10.52 -3.64
C ALA A 6 27.83 -9.11 -3.13
N SER A 7 28.66 -8.11 -3.45
CA SER A 7 28.41 -6.71 -3.06
C SER A 7 27.20 -6.11 -3.78
N MET A 8 27.00 -6.45 -5.06
CA MET A 8 25.86 -5.96 -5.84
C MET A 8 24.54 -6.56 -5.38
N THR A 9 24.50 -7.86 -5.09
CA THR A 9 23.29 -8.53 -4.54
C THR A 9 22.92 -8.02 -3.15
N SER A 10 23.91 -7.73 -2.30
CA SER A 10 23.67 -7.16 -0.96
C SER A 10 23.11 -5.72 -1.02
N ARG A 11 23.63 -4.89 -1.92
CA ARG A 11 23.13 -3.50 -2.11
C ARG A 11 21.67 -3.48 -2.63
N VAL A 12 21.34 -4.32 -3.59
CA VAL A 12 19.96 -4.44 -4.12
C VAL A 12 19.00 -4.91 -3.03
N SER A 13 19.43 -5.83 -2.15
CA SER A 13 18.62 -6.28 -1.02
C SER A 13 18.39 -5.18 0.02
N LEU A 14 19.42 -4.40 0.34
CA LEU A 14 19.33 -3.29 1.29
C LEU A 14 18.41 -2.17 0.77
N GLN A 15 18.54 -1.78 -0.49
CA GLN A 15 17.66 -0.79 -1.10
C GLN A 15 16.19 -1.21 -1.05
N ALA A 16 15.90 -2.47 -1.33
CA ALA A 16 14.54 -2.98 -1.25
C ALA A 16 13.98 -3.00 0.19
N LEU A 17 14.81 -3.30 1.18
CA LEU A 17 14.42 -3.23 2.60
C LEU A 17 14.15 -1.79 3.04
N VAL A 18 14.98 -0.84 2.60
CA VAL A 18 14.78 0.59 2.89
C VAL A 18 13.49 1.09 2.26
N LEU A 19 13.22 0.73 1.00
CA LEU A 19 11.97 1.08 0.31
C LEU A 19 10.75 0.51 1.04
N LEU A 20 10.80 -0.76 1.45
CA LEU A 20 9.72 -1.41 2.16
C LEU A 20 9.48 -0.78 3.53
N GLY A 21 10.55 -0.52 4.30
CA GLY A 21 10.47 0.12 5.62
C GLY A 21 9.92 1.54 5.54
N ALA A 22 10.38 2.34 4.57
CA ALA A 22 9.86 3.68 4.34
C ALA A 22 8.39 3.65 3.88
N ALA A 23 8.02 2.75 2.98
CA ALA A 23 6.63 2.55 2.56
C ALA A 23 5.74 2.16 3.74
N PHE A 24 6.19 1.23 4.59
CA PHE A 24 5.47 0.80 5.80
C PHE A 24 5.19 1.97 6.74
N ILE A 25 6.23 2.76 7.07
CA ILE A 25 6.09 3.91 7.98
C ILE A 25 5.15 4.97 7.39
N LEU A 26 5.31 5.31 6.11
CA LEU A 26 4.47 6.30 5.47
C LEU A 26 3.01 5.83 5.34
N LEU A 27 2.77 4.58 4.98
CA LEU A 27 1.42 4.03 4.93
C LEU A 27 0.76 3.97 6.31
N MET A 28 1.53 3.67 7.35
CA MET A 28 1.07 3.73 8.74
C MET A 28 0.64 5.16 9.12
N LEU A 29 1.42 6.18 8.70
CA LEU A 29 1.10 7.58 8.94
C LEU A 29 -0.05 8.11 8.07
N ALA A 30 -0.33 7.46 6.94
CA ALA A 30 -1.37 7.88 5.99
C ALA A 30 -2.79 7.45 6.39
N ASN A 31 -2.93 6.52 7.35
CA ASN A 31 -4.23 5.90 7.65
C ASN A 31 -4.41 5.70 9.16
N GLY A 32 -5.64 5.45 9.58
CA GLY A 32 -5.97 5.18 10.98
C GLY A 32 -5.71 6.38 11.90
N LYS A 33 -4.89 6.18 12.91
CA LYS A 33 -4.65 7.18 13.99
C LYS A 33 -3.99 8.48 13.52
N PHE A 34 -3.22 8.46 12.45
CA PHE A 34 -2.28 9.55 12.14
C PHE A 34 -2.77 10.48 11.03
N SER A 35 -3.30 9.95 9.93
CA SER A 35 -3.89 10.69 8.80
C SER A 35 -3.04 11.84 8.25
N VAL A 36 -1.74 11.58 8.01
CA VAL A 36 -0.80 12.58 7.48
C VAL A 36 -0.95 12.67 5.94
N PRO A 37 -1.36 13.84 5.39
CA PRO A 37 -1.67 13.98 3.96
C PRO A 37 -0.54 13.59 3.00
N VAL A 38 0.69 14.05 3.27
CA VAL A 38 1.86 13.77 2.42
C VAL A 38 2.21 12.28 2.41
N ALA A 39 2.00 11.61 3.53
CA ALA A 39 2.27 10.18 3.67
C ALA A 39 1.34 9.34 2.78
N ALA A 40 0.11 9.80 2.54
CA ALA A 40 -0.85 9.16 1.64
C ALA A 40 -0.44 9.18 0.15
N TRP A 41 0.43 10.12 -0.24
CA TRP A 41 0.99 10.17 -1.59
C TRP A 41 2.28 9.35 -1.69
N LEU A 42 3.17 9.50 -0.74
CA LEU A 42 4.50 8.89 -0.78
C LEU A 42 4.47 7.41 -0.42
N GLY A 43 3.63 6.99 0.53
CA GLY A 43 3.55 5.60 0.98
C GLY A 43 3.22 4.63 -0.16
N PRO A 44 2.09 4.83 -0.88
CA PRO A 44 1.75 4.01 -2.05
C PRO A 44 2.82 4.05 -3.16
N ALA A 45 3.43 5.22 -3.41
CA ALA A 45 4.48 5.37 -4.42
C ALA A 45 5.74 4.55 -4.09
N LEU A 46 6.15 4.51 -2.83
CA LEU A 46 7.29 3.67 -2.41
C LEU A 46 6.94 2.18 -2.42
N MET A 47 5.72 1.83 -2.00
CA MET A 47 5.26 0.44 -2.02
C MET A 47 5.19 -0.10 -3.45
N VAL A 48 4.67 0.65 -4.42
CA VAL A 48 4.64 0.20 -5.83
C VAL A 48 6.04 0.06 -6.40
N ARG A 49 6.98 0.95 -6.04
CA ARG A 49 8.40 0.80 -6.42
C ARG A 49 9.01 -0.49 -5.88
N PHE A 50 8.74 -0.80 -4.61
CA PHE A 50 9.16 -2.06 -4.01
C PHE A 50 8.59 -3.27 -4.76
N VAL A 51 7.28 -3.29 -5.02
CA VAL A 51 6.61 -4.39 -5.72
C VAL A 51 7.14 -4.56 -7.15
N ARG A 52 7.37 -3.45 -7.88
CA ARG A 52 7.93 -3.48 -9.24
C ARG A 52 9.39 -3.96 -9.28
N ALA A 53 10.17 -3.68 -8.22
CA ALA A 53 11.58 -4.09 -8.13
C ALA A 53 11.76 -5.57 -7.74
N ARG A 54 10.68 -6.27 -7.36
CA ARG A 54 10.73 -7.67 -6.93
C ARG A 54 10.00 -8.60 -7.88
N SER A 55 10.29 -9.91 -7.79
CA SER A 55 9.53 -10.91 -8.52
C SER A 55 8.08 -10.96 -8.04
N LEU A 56 7.14 -11.34 -8.91
CA LEU A 56 5.73 -11.52 -8.56
C LEU A 56 5.54 -12.42 -7.33
N LYS A 57 6.32 -13.51 -7.28
CA LYS A 57 6.23 -14.52 -6.21
C LYS A 57 6.69 -14.03 -4.84
N SER A 58 7.55 -13.01 -4.79
CA SER A 58 8.05 -12.47 -3.51
C SER A 58 7.50 -11.06 -3.21
N GLY A 59 7.42 -10.18 -4.19
CA GLY A 59 7.02 -8.79 -4.00
C GLY A 59 5.57 -8.64 -3.53
N LEU A 60 4.65 -9.35 -4.16
CA LEU A 60 3.22 -9.26 -3.83
C LEU A 60 2.87 -9.86 -2.44
N PRO A 61 3.35 -11.06 -2.07
CA PRO A 61 3.09 -11.57 -0.72
C PRO A 61 3.70 -10.71 0.39
N ILE A 62 4.93 -10.22 0.19
CA ILE A 62 5.57 -9.34 1.17
C ILE A 62 4.77 -8.02 1.31
N ALA A 63 4.35 -7.41 0.20
CA ALA A 63 3.52 -6.21 0.24
C ALA A 63 2.20 -6.47 0.97
N TYR A 64 1.54 -7.59 0.72
CA TYR A 64 0.31 -7.97 1.41
C TYR A 64 0.49 -8.09 2.92
N VAL A 65 1.48 -8.85 3.36
CA VAL A 65 1.78 -9.00 4.79
C VAL A 65 2.11 -7.65 5.42
N THR A 66 2.90 -6.83 4.73
CA THR A 66 3.24 -5.47 5.17
C THR A 66 2.00 -4.59 5.36
N LEU A 67 1.04 -4.65 4.43
CA LEU A 67 -0.24 -3.91 4.54
C LEU A 67 -1.09 -4.41 5.72
N VAL A 68 -1.19 -5.72 5.92
CA VAL A 68 -1.95 -6.29 7.04
C VAL A 68 -1.35 -5.87 8.39
N VAL A 69 -0.02 -5.95 8.54
CA VAL A 69 0.67 -5.53 9.75
C VAL A 69 0.49 -4.03 9.99
N MET A 70 0.65 -3.22 8.95
CA MET A 70 0.46 -1.77 8.99
C MET A 70 -0.97 -1.41 9.43
N LEU A 71 -1.99 -2.00 8.82
CA LEU A 71 -3.39 -1.77 9.19
C LEU A 71 -3.66 -2.17 10.64
N THR A 72 -3.17 -3.34 11.06
CA THR A 72 -3.33 -3.82 12.44
C THR A 72 -2.78 -2.82 13.44
N ILE A 73 -1.58 -2.28 13.20
CA ILE A 73 -0.95 -1.30 14.10
C ILE A 73 -1.68 0.05 14.05
N SER A 74 -2.00 0.54 12.86
CA SER A 74 -2.62 1.86 12.68
C SER A 74 -4.02 1.95 13.29
N TRP A 75 -4.77 0.86 13.26
CA TRP A 75 -6.15 0.82 13.73
C TRP A 75 -6.31 0.20 15.12
N HIS A 76 -5.23 -0.32 15.72
CA HIS A 76 -5.27 -0.87 17.08
C HIS A 76 -5.74 0.20 18.09
N GLY A 77 -6.77 -0.15 18.87
CA GLY A 77 -7.39 0.75 19.84
C GLY A 77 -8.39 1.76 19.27
N MET A 78 -8.57 1.83 17.92
CA MET A 78 -9.65 2.59 17.29
C MET A 78 -10.90 1.74 17.06
N ILE A 79 -10.71 0.45 16.90
CA ILE A 79 -11.77 -0.54 16.74
C ILE A 79 -11.94 -1.28 18.07
N PRO A 80 -13.18 -1.52 18.55
CA PRO A 80 -13.43 -2.16 19.85
C PRO A 80 -13.20 -3.68 19.80
N ILE A 81 -12.09 -4.12 19.23
CA ILE A 81 -11.65 -5.50 19.20
C ILE A 81 -10.44 -5.62 20.14
N PRO A 82 -10.59 -6.25 21.33
CA PRO A 82 -9.53 -6.28 22.32
C PRO A 82 -8.37 -7.22 21.95
N TYR A 83 -8.63 -8.22 21.10
CA TYR A 83 -7.65 -9.24 20.75
C TYR A 83 -6.89 -8.87 19.47
N LEU A 84 -5.57 -8.75 19.56
CA LEU A 84 -4.71 -8.38 18.43
C LEU A 84 -4.80 -9.40 17.28
N TRP A 85 -4.92 -10.69 17.58
CA TRP A 85 -5.07 -11.75 16.58
C TRP A 85 -6.38 -11.60 15.77
N ALA A 86 -7.50 -11.26 16.45
CA ALA A 86 -8.79 -11.08 15.80
C ALA A 86 -8.78 -9.83 14.91
N LEU A 87 -8.14 -8.75 15.37
CA LEU A 87 -7.93 -7.54 14.60
C LEU A 87 -7.07 -7.81 13.35
N SER A 88 -5.98 -8.59 13.51
CA SER A 88 -5.12 -8.99 12.39
C SER A 88 -5.86 -9.84 11.36
N LEU A 89 -6.72 -10.76 11.80
CA LEU A 89 -7.54 -11.59 10.92
C LEU A 89 -8.54 -10.74 10.13
N MET A 90 -9.19 -9.78 10.79
CA MET A 90 -10.06 -8.81 10.12
C MET A 90 -9.30 -8.03 9.04
N PHE A 91 -8.11 -7.51 9.38
CA PHE A 91 -7.30 -6.77 8.42
C PHE A 91 -6.63 -7.66 7.37
N ALA A 92 -6.48 -8.96 7.60
CA ALA A 92 -6.10 -9.88 6.53
C ALA A 92 -7.18 -9.92 5.42
N VAL A 93 -8.46 -9.88 5.79
CA VAL A 93 -9.55 -9.81 4.80
C VAL A 93 -9.63 -8.44 4.13
N ILE A 94 -9.69 -7.36 4.91
CA ILE A 94 -9.80 -5.99 4.40
C ILE A 94 -8.54 -5.57 3.62
N GLY A 95 -7.38 -6.03 4.06
CA GLY A 95 -6.09 -5.75 3.42
C GLY A 95 -5.98 -6.25 1.98
N VAL A 96 -6.79 -7.23 1.58
CA VAL A 96 -6.90 -7.66 0.17
C VAL A 96 -7.32 -6.49 -0.71
N VAL A 97 -8.28 -5.69 -0.27
CA VAL A 97 -8.78 -4.52 -1.02
C VAL A 97 -7.65 -3.52 -1.26
N MET A 98 -6.87 -3.18 -0.22
CA MET A 98 -5.72 -2.28 -0.35
C MET A 98 -4.55 -2.88 -1.16
N TRP A 99 -4.44 -4.19 -1.21
CA TRP A 99 -3.40 -4.90 -1.95
C TRP A 99 -3.72 -5.03 -3.45
N LEU A 100 -5.01 -5.13 -3.83
CA LEU A 100 -5.44 -5.29 -5.23
C LEU A 100 -4.84 -4.25 -6.19
N PRO A 101 -4.79 -2.94 -5.90
CA PRO A 101 -4.16 -1.96 -6.79
C PRO A 101 -2.70 -2.28 -7.13
N TYR A 102 -1.93 -2.76 -6.15
CA TYR A 102 -0.52 -3.15 -6.38
C TYR A 102 -0.41 -4.42 -7.23
N MET A 103 -1.34 -5.37 -7.05
CA MET A 103 -1.41 -6.56 -7.88
C MET A 103 -1.74 -6.20 -9.33
N ILE A 104 -2.76 -5.37 -9.55
CA ILE A 104 -3.16 -4.89 -10.88
C ILE A 104 -2.01 -4.15 -11.54
N ASP A 105 -1.37 -3.22 -10.83
CA ASP A 105 -0.21 -2.48 -11.31
C ASP A 105 0.91 -3.44 -11.75
N ARG A 106 1.24 -4.41 -10.92
CA ARG A 106 2.33 -5.35 -11.19
C ARG A 106 2.07 -6.26 -12.40
N LEU A 107 0.81 -6.59 -12.65
CA LEU A 107 0.41 -7.40 -13.80
C LEU A 107 0.42 -6.60 -15.11
N LEU A 108 0.07 -5.32 -15.06
CA LEU A 108 -0.11 -4.49 -16.25
C LEU A 108 1.14 -3.67 -16.62
N VAL A 109 2.02 -3.35 -15.67
CA VAL A 109 3.17 -2.47 -15.90
C VAL A 109 4.13 -2.97 -16.98
N GLY A 110 4.21 -4.28 -17.20
CA GLY A 110 5.01 -4.87 -18.27
C GLY A 110 4.40 -4.74 -19.68
N GLN A 111 3.12 -4.37 -19.78
CA GLN A 111 2.38 -4.27 -21.05
C GLN A 111 2.24 -2.81 -21.51
N VAL A 112 2.58 -1.85 -20.64
CA VAL A 112 2.38 -0.42 -20.89
C VAL A 112 3.70 0.31 -20.70
N THR A 113 4.01 1.27 -21.56
CA THR A 113 5.27 2.01 -21.53
C THR A 113 5.05 3.51 -21.33
N GLY A 114 6.09 4.23 -20.94
CA GLY A 114 6.08 5.68 -20.81
C GLY A 114 5.19 6.19 -19.69
N PHE A 115 4.59 7.35 -19.91
CA PHE A 115 3.74 8.01 -18.92
C PHE A 115 2.53 7.18 -18.50
N LEU A 116 1.94 6.42 -19.41
CA LEU A 116 0.80 5.56 -19.11
C LEU A 116 1.09 4.52 -18.04
N ALA A 117 2.32 4.03 -17.94
CA ALA A 117 2.73 3.10 -16.88
C ALA A 117 2.67 3.72 -15.46
N THR A 118 2.73 5.06 -15.35
CA THR A 118 2.59 5.76 -14.07
C THR A 118 1.14 5.89 -13.63
N LEU A 119 0.20 5.84 -14.56
CA LEU A 119 -1.24 5.97 -14.30
C LEU A 119 -1.90 4.66 -13.87
N ILE A 120 -1.25 3.51 -14.04
CA ILE A 120 -1.83 2.20 -13.71
C ILE A 120 -2.23 2.15 -12.24
N LEU A 121 -1.31 2.48 -11.31
CA LEU A 121 -1.60 2.43 -9.88
C LEU A 121 -2.74 3.38 -9.46
N PRO A 122 -2.74 4.69 -9.82
CA PRO A 122 -3.84 5.58 -9.48
C PRO A 122 -5.19 5.11 -10.01
N ILE A 123 -5.24 4.67 -11.28
CA ILE A 123 -6.48 4.18 -11.89
C ILE A 123 -6.96 2.91 -11.19
N ALA A 124 -6.07 1.96 -10.95
CA ALA A 124 -6.40 0.73 -10.23
C ALA A 124 -6.92 1.04 -8.81
N TRP A 125 -6.27 1.99 -8.12
CA TRP A 125 -6.66 2.38 -6.77
C TRP A 125 -8.06 2.98 -6.73
N VAL A 126 -8.32 3.99 -7.55
CA VAL A 126 -9.64 4.64 -7.62
C VAL A 126 -10.72 3.65 -8.03
N SER A 127 -10.43 2.74 -8.98
CA SER A 127 -11.38 1.72 -9.41
C SER A 127 -11.72 0.74 -8.28
N VAL A 128 -10.73 0.25 -7.56
CA VAL A 128 -10.93 -0.67 -6.43
C VAL A 128 -11.69 0.03 -5.30
N ASP A 129 -11.33 1.26 -4.95
CA ASP A 129 -12.01 2.04 -3.92
C ASP A 129 -13.47 2.33 -4.31
N PHE A 130 -13.73 2.67 -5.57
CA PHE A 130 -15.09 2.90 -6.07
C PHE A 130 -15.95 1.63 -5.97
N ILE A 131 -15.42 0.50 -6.42
CA ILE A 131 -16.13 -0.80 -6.34
C ILE A 131 -16.37 -1.17 -4.88
N ASN A 132 -15.35 -1.04 -4.03
CA ASN A 132 -15.45 -1.33 -2.60
C ASN A 132 -16.53 -0.44 -1.94
N ALA A 133 -16.56 0.86 -2.24
CA ALA A 133 -17.57 1.77 -1.69
C ALA A 133 -19.01 1.43 -2.11
N LYS A 134 -19.18 0.84 -3.29
CA LYS A 134 -20.50 0.39 -3.79
C LYS A 134 -20.95 -0.93 -3.19
N LEU A 135 -20.02 -1.84 -2.92
CA LEU A 135 -20.32 -3.18 -2.40
C LEU A 135 -20.33 -3.25 -0.88
N ASN A 136 -19.62 -2.33 -0.21
CA ASN A 136 -19.46 -2.32 1.23
C ASN A 136 -20.57 -1.49 1.88
N SER A 137 -21.28 -2.06 2.86
CA SER A 137 -22.31 -1.35 3.63
C SER A 137 -21.78 -0.12 4.40
N TYR A 138 -20.47 -0.07 4.67
CA TYR A 138 -19.80 1.07 5.29
C TYR A 138 -19.31 2.13 4.29
N GLY A 139 -19.62 1.97 3.00
CA GLY A 139 -19.22 2.89 1.94
C GLY A 139 -17.70 3.00 1.81
N GLY A 140 -17.19 4.23 1.79
CA GLY A 140 -15.75 4.53 1.64
C GLY A 140 -14.93 4.46 2.93
N TRP A 141 -15.39 3.76 3.97
CA TRP A 141 -14.67 3.68 5.24
C TRP A 141 -13.23 3.15 5.04
N GLY A 142 -12.26 3.85 5.65
CA GLY A 142 -10.85 3.47 5.59
C GLY A 142 -10.11 3.83 4.31
N MET A 143 -10.74 4.53 3.35
CA MET A 143 -10.05 5.01 2.15
C MET A 143 -8.93 5.99 2.50
N ILE A 144 -7.80 5.86 1.80
CA ILE A 144 -6.62 6.71 2.00
C ILE A 144 -6.90 8.19 1.67
N ALA A 145 -7.90 8.46 0.82
CA ALA A 145 -8.36 9.80 0.49
C ALA A 145 -8.78 10.63 1.72
N TYR A 146 -9.28 9.98 2.78
CA TYR A 146 -9.67 10.67 4.01
C TYR A 146 -8.49 11.31 4.76
N SER A 147 -7.25 10.92 4.47
CA SER A 147 -6.08 11.62 5.00
C SER A 147 -5.99 13.08 4.54
N GLN A 148 -6.73 13.45 3.47
CA GLN A 148 -6.79 14.81 2.93
C GLN A 148 -7.88 15.67 3.56
N HIS A 149 -8.51 15.24 4.66
CA HIS A 149 -9.65 15.93 5.28
C HIS A 149 -9.41 17.42 5.63
N GLY A 150 -8.15 17.81 5.86
CA GLY A 150 -7.74 19.20 6.06
C GLY A 150 -7.64 20.03 4.77
N ASN A 151 -7.81 19.43 3.59
CA ASN A 151 -7.69 20.10 2.28
C ASN A 151 -8.96 19.87 1.46
N LEU A 152 -10.03 20.58 1.80
CA LEU A 152 -11.34 20.47 1.15
C LEU A 152 -11.30 20.65 -0.37
N PRO A 153 -10.55 21.61 -0.96
CA PRO A 153 -10.46 21.74 -2.40
C PRO A 153 -9.94 20.47 -3.09
N LEU A 154 -9.00 19.75 -2.45
CA LEU A 154 -8.45 18.52 -3.01
C LEU A 154 -9.45 17.34 -2.95
N LEU A 155 -10.31 17.32 -1.93
CA LEU A 155 -11.35 16.29 -1.78
C LEU A 155 -12.54 16.49 -2.72
N GLN A 156 -12.69 17.67 -3.32
CA GLN A 156 -13.80 18.01 -4.20
C GLN A 156 -13.45 17.88 -5.69
N LEU A 157 -12.19 17.55 -6.01
CA LEU A 157 -11.74 17.24 -7.37
C LEU A 157 -12.06 15.79 -7.74
#